data_aa135a9b068a6f345a36e975c70421db
#
_entry.id   aa135a9b068a6f345a36e975c70421db
#
_cell.length_a   1.000
_cell.length_b   1.000
_cell.length_c   1.000
_cell.angle_alpha   90.00
_cell.angle_beta   90.00
_cell.angle_gamma   90.00
#
_symmetry.space_group_name_H-M   'P 1'
#
loop_
_entity.id
_entity.type
_entity.pdbx_description
1 polymer ?
#
loop_
_entity_poly.entity_id
_entity_poly.type
_entity_poly.pdbx_seq_one_letter_code
_entity_poly.pdbx_strand_id
1 'polypeptide(L)'
;PQVGRFNIRVKAKSLDVRLSTMPTQYGESVVMRLLDQTDGMLSLQNIGMPPKILSRFKVAISRPHGLVLVTGPTGSGKTTTLYGALSELNTPQVKIITAEDPVEYRLPRITQVQVNPTVGLTFSSVLRACLRQDPDVVLVGEMRDQETAEIGLRAAMTGHLVMSTLHTNDAIGSAMRLIDMGAEPYLVASSLQGVMAQRLIRRICPDCATKYHPTEQERIWLSSMVSDSGSLQDTYTRGTGCYQCSNTGYKGRIGIYEWLEMDDKILSSLRRADADSFAAAAKESVYYKPLELCALDFAIQGITSLDEVFRVSATLEDAGDFEDDFDLEFEG
;
A
#
# COMPACT_ATOMS: atom_id res chain seq x y z
N PRO A 1 0.32 -9.08 -30.12
CA PRO A 1 0.42 -9.27 -28.68
C PRO A 1 -0.68 -10.18 -28.16
N GLN A 2 -0.32 -11.14 -27.32
CA GLN A 2 -1.30 -12.03 -26.68
C GLN A 2 -1.12 -11.97 -25.16
N VAL A 3 -2.23 -12.06 -24.43
CA VAL A 3 -2.24 -12.13 -22.96
C VAL A 3 -3.03 -13.36 -22.56
N GLY A 4 -2.48 -14.15 -21.63
CA GLY A 4 -3.11 -15.36 -21.13
C GLY A 4 -2.87 -15.58 -19.65
N ARG A 5 -3.74 -16.39 -19.03
CA ARG A 5 -3.61 -16.82 -17.64
C ARG A 5 -3.87 -18.32 -17.56
N PHE A 6 -3.03 -19.04 -16.83
CA PHE A 6 -3.21 -20.46 -16.58
C PHE A 6 -2.62 -20.86 -15.23
N ASN A 7 -3.12 -21.95 -14.67
CA ASN A 7 -2.61 -22.51 -13.41
C ASN A 7 -1.76 -23.73 -13.74
N ILE A 8 -0.62 -23.84 -13.05
CA ILE A 8 0.28 -24.99 -13.16
C ILE A 8 0.67 -25.48 -11.76
N ARG A 9 0.77 -26.79 -11.59
CA ARG A 9 1.28 -27.39 -10.37
C ARG A 9 2.71 -27.85 -10.58
N VAL A 10 3.64 -27.26 -9.82
CA VAL A 10 5.06 -27.61 -9.87
C VAL A 10 5.46 -28.16 -8.50
N LYS A 11 5.77 -29.45 -8.44
CA LYS A 11 5.98 -30.17 -7.17
C LYS A 11 4.74 -30.03 -6.27
N ALA A 12 4.89 -29.49 -5.08
CA ALA A 12 3.79 -29.23 -4.13
C ALA A 12 3.17 -27.82 -4.25
N LYS A 13 3.68 -26.95 -5.15
CA LYS A 13 3.24 -25.57 -5.32
C LYS A 13 2.25 -25.42 -6.45
N SER A 14 1.18 -24.69 -6.21
CA SER A 14 0.22 -24.27 -7.24
C SER A 14 0.56 -22.85 -7.66
N LEU A 15 0.95 -22.67 -8.91
CA LEU A 15 1.34 -21.39 -9.48
C LEU A 15 0.25 -20.87 -10.42
N ASP A 16 -0.18 -19.63 -10.24
CA ASP A 16 -0.93 -18.88 -11.24
C ASP A 16 0.08 -18.14 -12.13
N VAL A 17 0.03 -18.42 -13.42
CA VAL A 17 0.96 -17.86 -14.41
C VAL A 17 0.20 -16.89 -15.29
N ARG A 18 0.64 -15.63 -15.28
CA ARG A 18 0.18 -14.61 -16.22
C ARG A 18 1.23 -14.46 -17.32
N LEU A 19 0.82 -14.69 -18.55
CA LEU A 19 1.67 -14.66 -19.73
C LEU A 19 1.33 -13.45 -20.58
N SER A 20 2.34 -12.75 -21.06
CA SER A 20 2.22 -11.73 -22.10
C SER A 20 3.25 -11.99 -23.17
N THR A 21 2.83 -12.00 -24.44
CA THR A 21 3.74 -12.09 -25.59
C THR A 21 3.64 -10.82 -26.43
N MET A 22 4.76 -10.45 -27.02
CA MET A 22 4.86 -9.31 -27.91
C MET A 22 5.78 -9.67 -29.07
N PRO A 23 5.33 -9.56 -30.34
CA PRO A 23 6.20 -9.75 -31.48
C PRO A 23 7.29 -8.67 -31.51
N THR A 24 8.51 -9.10 -31.80
CA THR A 24 9.69 -8.24 -31.95
C THR A 24 10.39 -8.51 -33.28
N GLN A 25 11.38 -7.71 -33.62
CA GLN A 25 12.14 -7.87 -34.86
C GLN A 25 12.86 -9.23 -34.99
N TYR A 26 13.19 -9.87 -33.85
CA TYR A 26 13.96 -11.12 -33.79
C TYR A 26 13.15 -12.30 -33.22
N GLY A 27 11.81 -12.23 -33.23
CA GLY A 27 10.91 -13.27 -32.73
C GLY A 27 9.89 -12.71 -31.76
N GLU A 28 9.51 -13.47 -30.74
CA GLU A 28 8.57 -13.04 -29.71
C GLU A 28 9.26 -12.80 -28.34
N SER A 29 8.98 -11.66 -27.74
CA SER A 29 9.28 -11.44 -26.32
C SER A 29 8.18 -12.08 -25.48
N VAL A 30 8.55 -12.86 -24.48
CA VAL A 30 7.63 -13.54 -23.57
C VAL A 30 7.93 -13.14 -22.16
N VAL A 31 6.92 -12.60 -21.46
CA VAL A 31 7.00 -12.28 -20.04
C VAL A 31 6.02 -13.16 -19.27
N MET A 32 6.53 -13.87 -18.28
CA MET A 32 5.72 -14.70 -17.40
C MET A 32 5.82 -14.18 -15.96
N ARG A 33 4.68 -13.83 -15.36
CA ARG A 33 4.58 -13.52 -13.92
C ARG A 33 4.08 -14.77 -13.22
N LEU A 34 4.87 -15.27 -12.27
CA LEU A 34 4.53 -16.44 -11.46
C LEU A 34 4.01 -15.98 -10.10
N LEU A 35 2.80 -16.40 -9.74
CA LEU A 35 2.18 -16.12 -8.45
C LEU A 35 1.99 -17.44 -7.71
N ASP A 36 2.70 -17.62 -6.60
CA ASP A 36 2.58 -18.81 -5.76
C ASP A 36 1.29 -18.72 -4.92
N GLN A 37 0.36 -19.65 -5.17
CA GLN A 37 -0.90 -19.74 -4.44
C GLN A 37 -0.79 -20.59 -3.16
N THR A 38 0.33 -21.29 -2.96
CA THR A 38 0.53 -22.19 -1.82
C THR A 38 1.25 -21.54 -0.65
N ASP A 39 2.03 -20.48 -0.90
CA ASP A 39 2.68 -19.70 0.17
C ASP A 39 1.65 -18.81 0.91
N GLY A 40 0.60 -19.44 1.35
CA GLY A 40 -0.51 -19.00 2.19
C GLY A 40 -0.68 -17.50 2.45
N MET A 41 -1.89 -17.07 2.65
CA MET A 41 -2.20 -15.71 3.09
C MET A 41 -1.30 -15.33 4.26
N LEU A 42 -0.40 -14.36 4.03
CA LEU A 42 0.36 -13.79 5.12
C LEU A 42 -0.65 -13.16 6.09
N SER A 43 -0.69 -13.64 7.32
CA SER A 43 -1.48 -12.99 8.36
C SER A 43 -0.90 -11.61 8.64
N LEU A 44 -1.73 -10.68 9.12
CA LEU A 44 -1.28 -9.33 9.48
C LEU A 44 -0.09 -9.32 10.46
N GLN A 45 0.06 -10.39 11.27
CA GLN A 45 1.18 -10.54 12.19
C GLN A 45 2.51 -10.82 11.46
N ASN A 46 2.44 -11.40 10.26
CA ASN A 46 3.62 -11.90 9.54
C ASN A 46 4.11 -10.97 8.42
N ILE A 47 3.42 -9.86 8.16
CA ILE A 47 3.82 -8.89 7.11
C ILE A 47 4.89 -7.90 7.59
N GLY A 48 5.35 -7.98 8.84
CA GLY A 48 6.37 -7.10 9.39
C GLY A 48 5.86 -5.75 9.90
N MET A 49 4.54 -5.60 10.07
CA MET A 49 3.95 -4.38 10.60
C MET A 49 4.35 -4.17 12.06
N PRO A 50 4.84 -2.97 12.45
CA PRO A 50 5.19 -2.69 13.85
C PRO A 50 3.98 -2.89 14.79
N PRO A 51 4.17 -3.48 15.99
CA PRO A 51 3.06 -3.83 16.89
C PRO A 51 2.12 -2.66 17.24
N LYS A 52 2.67 -1.45 17.38
CA LYS A 52 1.87 -0.25 17.65
C LYS A 52 0.94 0.08 16.48
N ILE A 53 1.45 0.06 15.24
CA ILE A 53 0.66 0.31 14.02
C ILE A 53 -0.35 -0.81 13.84
N LEU A 54 0.07 -2.07 13.98
CA LEU A 54 -0.82 -3.24 13.86
C LEU A 54 -2.02 -3.14 14.80
N SER A 55 -1.81 -2.75 16.06
CA SER A 55 -2.89 -2.60 17.03
C SER A 55 -3.89 -1.52 16.62
N ARG A 56 -3.41 -0.36 16.12
CA ARG A 56 -4.27 0.74 15.65
C ARG A 56 -5.01 0.39 14.37
N PHE A 57 -4.33 -0.24 13.44
CA PHE A 57 -4.96 -0.76 12.21
C PHE A 57 -6.07 -1.76 12.51
N LYS A 58 -5.83 -2.71 13.43
CA LYS A 58 -6.86 -3.66 13.89
C LYS A 58 -8.06 -2.95 14.51
N VAL A 59 -7.85 -1.92 15.32
CA VAL A 59 -8.94 -1.10 15.86
C VAL A 59 -9.74 -0.44 14.73
N ALA A 60 -9.07 0.13 13.72
CA ALA A 60 -9.74 0.78 12.61
C ALA A 60 -10.59 -0.19 11.78
N ILE A 61 -10.06 -1.38 11.44
CA ILE A 61 -10.81 -2.39 10.67
C ILE A 61 -11.87 -3.12 11.48
N SER A 62 -11.85 -3.05 12.82
CA SER A 62 -12.88 -3.65 13.68
C SER A 62 -14.08 -2.73 13.91
N ARG A 63 -14.05 -1.50 13.41
CA ARG A 63 -15.19 -0.59 13.49
C ARG A 63 -16.32 -1.07 12.59
N PRO A 64 -17.58 -0.88 12.97
CA PRO A 64 -18.72 -1.40 12.19
C PRO A 64 -18.90 -0.68 10.85
N HIS A 65 -18.37 0.53 10.70
CA HIS A 65 -18.46 1.34 9.48
C HIS A 65 -17.28 2.31 9.39
N GLY A 66 -17.06 2.86 8.21
CA GLY A 66 -16.02 3.82 7.91
C GLY A 66 -15.14 3.38 6.74
N LEU A 67 -14.24 4.25 6.32
CA LEU A 67 -13.28 4.00 5.24
C LEU A 67 -11.87 3.84 5.80
N VAL A 68 -11.21 2.77 5.43
CA VAL A 68 -9.77 2.55 5.69
C VAL A 68 -9.05 2.46 4.34
N LEU A 69 -8.04 3.29 4.16
CA LEU A 69 -7.23 3.31 2.94
C LEU A 69 -5.86 2.65 3.16
N VAL A 70 -5.42 1.88 2.18
CA VAL A 70 -4.04 1.39 2.10
C VAL A 70 -3.44 1.91 0.80
N THR A 71 -2.39 2.71 0.88
CA THR A 71 -1.83 3.42 -0.25
C THR A 71 -0.37 3.07 -0.50
N GLY A 72 0.09 3.38 -1.68
CA GLY A 72 1.46 3.14 -2.12
C GLY A 72 1.54 2.74 -3.60
N PRO A 73 2.74 2.72 -4.20
CA PRO A 73 2.93 2.34 -5.61
C PRO A 73 2.60 0.87 -5.86
N THR A 74 2.61 0.50 -7.13
CA THR A 74 2.50 -0.91 -7.53
C THR A 74 3.62 -1.73 -6.90
N GLY A 75 3.29 -2.89 -6.33
CA GLY A 75 4.26 -3.77 -5.68
C GLY A 75 4.62 -3.39 -4.24
N SER A 76 3.96 -2.41 -3.61
CA SER A 76 4.20 -2.05 -2.20
C SER A 76 3.57 -3.04 -1.19
N GLY A 77 2.80 -4.03 -1.65
CA GLY A 77 2.18 -5.05 -0.81
C GLY A 77 0.77 -4.72 -0.31
N LYS A 78 0.09 -3.72 -0.89
CA LYS A 78 -1.27 -3.30 -0.51
C LYS A 78 -2.26 -4.47 -0.46
N THR A 79 -2.30 -5.28 -1.52
CA THR A 79 -3.19 -6.44 -1.60
C THR A 79 -2.92 -7.44 -0.47
N THR A 80 -1.64 -7.70 -0.13
CA THR A 80 -1.27 -8.58 0.97
C THR A 80 -1.81 -8.09 2.31
N THR A 81 -1.67 -6.79 2.57
CA THR A 81 -2.17 -6.15 3.79
C THR A 81 -3.70 -6.19 3.86
N LEU A 82 -4.39 -5.84 2.77
CA LEU A 82 -5.86 -5.86 2.70
C LEU A 82 -6.41 -7.28 2.80
N TYR A 83 -5.82 -8.25 2.13
CA TYR A 83 -6.24 -9.65 2.24
C TYR A 83 -5.98 -10.22 3.65
N GLY A 84 -4.88 -9.80 4.30
CA GLY A 84 -4.64 -10.09 5.71
C GLY A 84 -5.72 -9.50 6.62
N ALA A 85 -6.17 -8.26 6.35
CA ALA A 85 -7.28 -7.62 7.06
C ALA A 85 -8.61 -8.36 6.81
N LEU A 86 -8.93 -8.67 5.56
CA LEU A 86 -10.13 -9.45 5.23
C LEU A 86 -10.14 -10.81 5.93
N SER A 87 -8.99 -11.48 6.01
CA SER A 87 -8.87 -12.78 6.69
C SER A 87 -9.10 -12.69 8.19
N GLU A 88 -8.68 -11.59 8.82
CA GLU A 88 -8.95 -11.32 10.25
C GLU A 88 -10.45 -11.09 10.50
N LEU A 89 -11.13 -10.39 9.59
CA LEU A 89 -12.58 -10.08 9.68
C LEU A 89 -13.49 -11.24 9.27
N ASN A 90 -12.96 -12.24 8.56
CA ASN A 90 -13.72 -13.28 7.91
C ASN A 90 -14.27 -14.33 8.90
N THR A 91 -15.38 -13.99 9.53
CA THR A 91 -16.16 -14.89 10.40
C THR A 91 -17.46 -15.34 9.72
N PRO A 92 -18.13 -16.40 10.21
CA PRO A 92 -19.42 -16.82 9.64
C PRO A 92 -20.52 -15.77 9.71
N GLN A 93 -20.41 -14.77 10.59
CA GLN A 93 -21.40 -13.71 10.81
C GLN A 93 -21.16 -12.47 9.95
N VAL A 94 -20.01 -12.37 9.27
CA VAL A 94 -19.61 -11.18 8.51
C VAL A 94 -19.65 -11.50 7.03
N LYS A 95 -20.43 -10.73 6.28
CA LYS A 95 -20.51 -10.83 4.83
C LYS A 95 -19.52 -9.86 4.17
N ILE A 96 -18.52 -10.43 3.51
CA ILE A 96 -17.45 -9.69 2.84
C ILE A 96 -17.61 -9.81 1.33
N ILE A 97 -17.61 -8.67 0.63
CA ILE A 97 -17.65 -8.61 -0.84
C ILE A 97 -16.50 -7.75 -1.33
N THR A 98 -15.83 -8.18 -2.40
CA THR A 98 -14.72 -7.41 -3.01
C THR A 98 -15.01 -7.10 -4.48
N ALA A 99 -14.51 -5.96 -4.95
CA ALA A 99 -14.42 -5.58 -6.35
C ALA A 99 -12.94 -5.38 -6.70
N GLU A 100 -12.37 -6.16 -7.62
CA GLU A 100 -10.91 -6.23 -7.82
C GLU A 100 -10.53 -6.27 -9.31
N ASP A 101 -9.33 -5.76 -9.64
CA ASP A 101 -8.78 -5.75 -11.01
C ASP A 101 -7.29 -6.14 -11.05
N PRO A 102 -6.99 -7.44 -11.20
CA PRO A 102 -7.86 -8.61 -11.06
C PRO A 102 -7.88 -9.15 -9.63
N VAL A 103 -8.68 -10.19 -9.39
CA VAL A 103 -8.58 -11.03 -8.18
C VAL A 103 -7.23 -11.72 -8.18
N GLU A 104 -6.39 -11.48 -7.17
CA GLU A 104 -5.02 -12.04 -7.10
C GLU A 104 -5.05 -13.52 -6.72
N TYR A 105 -5.76 -13.87 -5.65
CA TYR A 105 -6.03 -15.25 -5.26
C TYR A 105 -7.36 -15.37 -4.51
N ARG A 106 -7.92 -16.56 -4.48
CA ARG A 106 -9.24 -16.81 -3.89
C ARG A 106 -9.18 -16.84 -2.37
N LEU A 107 -10.08 -16.11 -1.74
CA LEU A 107 -10.28 -16.12 -0.30
C LEU A 107 -11.51 -16.96 0.04
N PRO A 108 -11.42 -17.94 0.95
CA PRO A 108 -12.60 -18.75 1.33
C PRO A 108 -13.66 -17.87 2.00
N ARG A 109 -14.92 -18.14 1.72
CA ARG A 109 -16.09 -17.42 2.28
C ARG A 109 -16.20 -15.95 1.93
N ILE A 110 -15.38 -15.42 1.03
CA ILE A 110 -15.45 -14.04 0.55
C ILE A 110 -15.99 -14.05 -0.88
N THR A 111 -16.96 -13.19 -1.15
CA THR A 111 -17.48 -12.99 -2.51
C THR A 111 -16.57 -12.02 -3.25
N GLN A 112 -15.70 -12.54 -4.11
CA GLN A 112 -14.75 -11.74 -4.89
C GLN A 112 -15.27 -11.55 -6.32
N VAL A 113 -15.47 -10.30 -6.72
CA VAL A 113 -15.92 -9.91 -8.06
C VAL A 113 -14.74 -9.29 -8.82
N GLN A 114 -14.39 -9.90 -9.94
CA GLN A 114 -13.39 -9.31 -10.83
C GLN A 114 -14.08 -8.34 -11.80
N VAL A 115 -13.61 -7.09 -11.84
CA VAL A 115 -14.10 -6.09 -12.78
C VAL A 115 -13.74 -6.48 -14.23
N ASN A 116 -14.61 -6.09 -15.15
CA ASN A 116 -14.41 -6.29 -16.60
C ASN A 116 -15.03 -5.10 -17.34
N PRO A 117 -14.28 -4.02 -17.56
CA PRO A 117 -14.80 -2.82 -18.22
C PRO A 117 -15.39 -3.06 -19.62
N THR A 118 -14.89 -4.08 -20.34
CA THR A 118 -15.36 -4.38 -21.70
C THR A 118 -16.82 -4.80 -21.77
N VAL A 119 -17.38 -5.30 -20.66
CA VAL A 119 -18.79 -5.67 -20.51
C VAL A 119 -19.54 -4.74 -19.55
N GLY A 120 -18.99 -3.58 -19.22
CA GLY A 120 -19.61 -2.61 -18.32
C GLY A 120 -19.54 -2.96 -16.84
N LEU A 121 -18.78 -3.99 -16.46
CA LEU A 121 -18.58 -4.37 -15.07
C LEU A 121 -17.40 -3.56 -14.47
N THR A 122 -17.67 -2.28 -14.20
CA THR A 122 -16.71 -1.33 -13.61
C THR A 122 -16.68 -1.38 -12.09
N PHE A 123 -15.70 -0.75 -11.43
CA PHE A 123 -15.67 -0.62 -9.97
C PHE A 123 -16.96 0.01 -9.43
N SER A 124 -17.42 1.12 -10.02
CA SER A 124 -18.64 1.82 -9.59
C SER A 124 -19.89 0.95 -9.77
N SER A 125 -20.02 0.25 -10.90
CA SER A 125 -21.18 -0.64 -11.15
C SER A 125 -21.21 -1.84 -10.20
N VAL A 126 -20.05 -2.46 -9.95
CA VAL A 126 -19.91 -3.57 -8.98
C VAL A 126 -20.23 -3.09 -7.57
N LEU A 127 -19.65 -1.94 -7.16
CA LEU A 127 -19.88 -1.40 -5.82
C LEU A 127 -21.36 -1.10 -5.55
N ARG A 128 -22.08 -0.48 -6.50
CA ARG A 128 -23.54 -0.29 -6.40
C ARG A 128 -24.29 -1.61 -6.28
N ALA A 129 -23.86 -2.65 -6.98
CA ALA A 129 -24.48 -3.97 -6.87
C ALA A 129 -24.20 -4.62 -5.50
N CYS A 130 -22.94 -4.52 -5.02
CA CYS A 130 -22.53 -5.04 -3.72
C CYS A 130 -23.36 -4.48 -2.57
N LEU A 131 -23.62 -3.17 -2.56
CA LEU A 131 -24.42 -2.51 -1.51
C LEU A 131 -25.87 -2.98 -1.42
N ARG A 132 -26.38 -3.67 -2.46
CA ARG A 132 -27.71 -4.33 -2.45
C ARG A 132 -27.66 -5.80 -2.07
N GLN A 133 -26.49 -6.30 -1.70
CA GLN A 133 -26.25 -7.69 -1.29
C GLN A 133 -26.09 -7.85 0.23
N ASP A 134 -26.45 -6.83 1.00
CA ASP A 134 -26.35 -6.81 2.47
C ASP A 134 -24.92 -7.15 2.97
N PRO A 135 -23.88 -6.41 2.54
CA PRO A 135 -22.52 -6.62 2.99
C PRO A 135 -22.24 -5.91 4.32
N ASP A 136 -21.44 -6.50 5.18
CA ASP A 136 -20.85 -5.82 6.35
C ASP A 136 -19.55 -5.10 5.96
N VAL A 137 -18.74 -5.76 5.11
CA VAL A 137 -17.43 -5.29 4.67
C VAL A 137 -17.33 -5.30 3.15
N VAL A 138 -16.86 -4.20 2.59
CA VAL A 138 -16.64 -4.05 1.15
C VAL A 138 -15.20 -3.66 0.88
N LEU A 139 -14.49 -4.43 0.04
CA LEU A 139 -13.19 -4.04 -0.51
C LEU A 139 -13.38 -3.54 -1.94
N VAL A 140 -12.98 -2.30 -2.19
CA VAL A 140 -12.82 -1.75 -3.53
C VAL A 140 -11.33 -1.75 -3.85
N GLY A 141 -10.91 -2.53 -4.84
CA GLY A 141 -9.50 -2.76 -5.16
C GLY A 141 -8.72 -1.46 -5.28
N GLU A 142 -9.32 -0.45 -5.92
CA GLU A 142 -8.81 0.91 -5.97
C GLU A 142 -9.91 1.93 -6.29
N MET A 143 -9.71 3.18 -5.86
CA MET A 143 -10.53 4.33 -6.25
C MET A 143 -9.74 5.16 -7.27
N ARG A 144 -10.20 5.15 -8.53
CA ARG A 144 -9.55 5.88 -9.64
C ARG A 144 -10.32 7.11 -10.08
N ASP A 145 -11.59 7.18 -9.77
CA ASP A 145 -12.53 8.17 -10.26
C ASP A 145 -13.47 8.66 -9.16
N GLN A 146 -14.02 9.85 -9.37
CA GLN A 146 -14.93 10.52 -8.44
C GLN A 146 -16.14 9.63 -8.10
N GLU A 147 -16.74 9.00 -9.10
CA GLU A 147 -17.95 8.19 -8.92
C GLU A 147 -17.72 7.03 -7.95
N THR A 148 -16.63 6.26 -8.14
CA THR A 148 -16.26 5.15 -7.26
C THR A 148 -15.93 5.65 -5.85
N ALA A 149 -15.20 6.77 -5.74
CA ALA A 149 -14.86 7.38 -4.45
C ALA A 149 -16.12 7.81 -3.68
N GLU A 150 -17.04 8.55 -4.31
CA GLU A 150 -18.28 8.99 -3.67
C GLU A 150 -19.18 7.84 -3.20
N ILE A 151 -19.33 6.79 -4.03
CA ILE A 151 -20.13 5.62 -3.64
C ILE A 151 -19.51 4.94 -2.43
N GLY A 152 -18.18 4.74 -2.41
CA GLY A 152 -17.46 4.15 -1.30
C GLY A 152 -17.56 4.96 0.00
N LEU A 153 -17.38 6.29 -0.09
CA LEU A 153 -17.51 7.20 1.04
C LEU A 153 -18.93 7.19 1.63
N ARG A 154 -19.97 7.24 0.77
CA ARG A 154 -21.37 7.16 1.20
C ARG A 154 -21.68 5.81 1.84
N ALA A 155 -21.16 4.71 1.30
CA ALA A 155 -21.31 3.37 1.89
C ALA A 155 -20.68 3.33 3.29
N ALA A 156 -19.48 3.91 3.45
CA ALA A 156 -18.79 4.01 4.72
C ALA A 156 -19.55 4.83 5.77
N MET A 157 -20.32 5.84 5.34
CA MET A 157 -21.19 6.63 6.24
C MET A 157 -22.49 5.90 6.61
N THR A 158 -22.96 4.98 5.75
CA THR A 158 -24.26 4.33 5.91
C THR A 158 -24.20 2.95 6.54
N GLY A 159 -23.14 2.62 7.25
CA GLY A 159 -23.05 1.43 8.07
C GLY A 159 -22.15 0.32 7.55
N HIS A 160 -21.37 0.54 6.50
CA HIS A 160 -20.45 -0.45 5.94
C HIS A 160 -19.01 -0.14 6.27
N LEU A 161 -18.20 -1.14 6.59
CA LEU A 161 -16.75 -0.99 6.58
C LEU A 161 -16.25 -1.09 5.14
N VAL A 162 -15.71 0.00 4.63
CA VAL A 162 -15.13 0.06 3.28
C VAL A 162 -13.62 0.08 3.39
N MET A 163 -12.95 -0.78 2.65
CA MET A 163 -11.49 -0.75 2.47
C MET A 163 -11.17 -0.49 1.01
N SER A 164 -10.14 0.32 0.75
CA SER A 164 -9.71 0.58 -0.63
C SER A 164 -8.25 0.93 -0.72
N THR A 165 -7.77 1.10 -1.96
CA THR A 165 -6.41 1.58 -2.22
C THR A 165 -6.40 2.85 -3.06
N LEU A 166 -5.31 3.60 -2.90
CA LEU A 166 -4.92 4.70 -3.77
C LEU A 166 -3.46 4.51 -4.21
N HIS A 167 -3.08 5.17 -5.29
CA HIS A 167 -1.69 5.22 -5.77
C HIS A 167 -1.05 6.56 -5.40
N THR A 168 -0.98 6.85 -4.11
CA THR A 168 -0.31 8.02 -3.54
C THR A 168 0.94 7.58 -2.78
N ASN A 169 1.85 8.52 -2.50
CA ASN A 169 3.16 8.22 -1.94
C ASN A 169 3.19 8.14 -0.43
N ASP A 170 2.33 8.89 0.24
CA ASP A 170 2.22 8.98 1.70
C ASP A 170 0.75 8.99 2.16
N ALA A 171 0.53 8.98 3.46
CA ALA A 171 -0.81 8.95 4.03
C ALA A 171 -1.50 10.32 4.01
N ILE A 172 -0.73 11.41 4.08
CA ILE A 172 -1.25 12.78 4.08
C ILE A 172 -1.83 13.11 2.71
N GLY A 173 -1.03 12.94 1.65
CA GLY A 173 -1.46 13.15 0.26
C GLY A 173 -2.65 12.29 -0.14
N SER A 174 -2.78 11.08 0.45
CA SER A 174 -3.90 10.19 0.15
C SER A 174 -5.27 10.76 0.52
N ALA A 175 -5.38 11.42 1.67
CA ALA A 175 -6.65 12.01 2.10
C ALA A 175 -7.02 13.20 1.23
N MET A 176 -6.04 14.04 0.86
CA MET A 176 -6.23 15.16 -0.05
C MET A 176 -6.60 14.67 -1.45
N ARG A 177 -5.98 13.59 -1.93
CA ARG A 177 -6.26 13.01 -3.25
C ARG A 177 -7.74 12.65 -3.45
N LEU A 178 -8.45 12.21 -2.41
CA LEU A 178 -9.90 11.98 -2.51
C LEU A 178 -10.66 13.29 -2.80
N ILE A 179 -10.24 14.39 -2.21
CA ILE A 179 -10.84 15.72 -2.45
C ILE A 179 -10.52 16.20 -3.87
N ASP A 180 -9.28 16.05 -4.32
CA ASP A 180 -8.83 16.41 -5.68
C ASP A 180 -9.54 15.60 -6.77
N MET A 181 -9.94 14.37 -6.46
CA MET A 181 -10.78 13.54 -7.33
C MET A 181 -12.24 14.02 -7.39
N GLY A 182 -12.61 15.07 -6.65
CA GLY A 182 -13.94 15.66 -6.62
C GLY A 182 -14.83 15.18 -5.47
N ALA A 183 -14.32 14.40 -4.52
CA ALA A 183 -15.09 14.01 -3.35
C ALA A 183 -15.30 15.22 -2.41
N GLU A 184 -16.52 15.39 -1.92
CA GLU A 184 -16.86 16.45 -0.97
C GLU A 184 -16.06 16.33 0.33
N PRO A 185 -15.36 17.38 0.81
CA PRO A 185 -14.52 17.31 2.02
C PRO A 185 -15.25 16.78 3.26
N TYR A 186 -16.53 17.12 3.41
CA TYR A 186 -17.33 16.62 4.53
C TYR A 186 -17.59 15.12 4.46
N LEU A 187 -17.71 14.54 3.25
CA LEU A 187 -17.87 13.10 3.07
C LEU A 187 -16.60 12.37 3.48
N VAL A 188 -15.45 12.87 3.00
CA VAL A 188 -14.14 12.31 3.35
C VAL A 188 -13.93 12.37 4.86
N ALA A 189 -14.11 13.54 5.48
CA ALA A 189 -13.92 13.73 6.90
C ALA A 189 -14.90 12.92 7.77
N SER A 190 -16.09 12.61 7.28
CA SER A 190 -17.10 11.86 8.05
C SER A 190 -16.95 10.35 7.93
N SER A 191 -16.25 9.86 6.90
CA SER A 191 -16.11 8.43 6.62
C SER A 191 -14.71 7.89 6.89
N LEU A 192 -13.64 8.69 6.67
CA LEU A 192 -12.26 8.24 6.76
C LEU A 192 -11.86 7.95 8.22
N GLN A 193 -11.43 6.71 8.47
CA GLN A 193 -10.96 6.25 9.79
C GLN A 193 -9.44 6.30 9.93
N GLY A 194 -8.75 6.03 8.83
CA GLY A 194 -7.30 6.09 8.79
C GLY A 194 -6.75 5.75 7.43
N VAL A 195 -5.52 6.15 7.21
CA VAL A 195 -4.75 5.89 5.99
C VAL A 195 -3.45 5.23 6.35
N MET A 196 -3.13 4.14 5.65
CA MET A 196 -1.85 3.43 5.76
C MET A 196 -1.07 3.57 4.47
N ALA A 197 -0.01 4.35 4.47
CA ALA A 197 0.94 4.31 3.38
C ALA A 197 1.96 3.18 3.60
N GLN A 198 2.34 2.51 2.52
CA GLN A 198 3.12 1.29 2.58
C GLN A 198 4.14 1.20 1.44
N ARG A 199 5.34 0.74 1.77
CA ARG A 199 6.40 0.37 0.81
C ARG A 199 7.00 -0.98 1.19
N LEU A 200 7.67 -1.63 0.24
CA LEU A 200 8.54 -2.78 0.49
C LEU A 200 9.99 -2.36 0.31
N ILE A 201 10.80 -2.63 1.32
CA ILE A 201 12.25 -2.47 1.27
C ILE A 201 12.95 -3.83 1.27
N ARG A 202 14.15 -3.89 0.71
CA ARG A 202 14.93 -5.13 0.64
C ARG A 202 15.59 -5.41 1.99
N ARG A 203 15.61 -6.67 2.39
CA ARG A 203 16.32 -7.12 3.58
C ARG A 203 17.75 -7.48 3.23
N ILE A 204 18.69 -7.09 4.07
CA ILE A 204 20.09 -7.51 3.94
C ILE A 204 20.17 -9.04 3.98
N CYS A 205 20.98 -9.59 3.09
CA CYS A 205 21.25 -11.03 3.10
C CYS A 205 22.07 -11.41 4.36
N PRO A 206 21.59 -12.32 5.21
CA PRO A 206 22.28 -12.68 6.45
C PRO A 206 23.65 -13.34 6.19
N ASP A 207 23.81 -14.02 5.02
CA ASP A 207 25.03 -14.75 4.69
C ASP A 207 26.21 -13.84 4.29
N CYS A 208 25.94 -12.56 3.94
CA CYS A 208 26.97 -11.61 3.55
C CYS A 208 26.81 -10.23 4.23
N ALA A 209 26.09 -10.17 5.33
CA ALA A 209 25.90 -8.97 6.11
C ALA A 209 27.22 -8.54 6.78
N THR A 210 27.61 -7.29 6.60
CA THR A 210 28.83 -6.70 7.20
C THR A 210 28.53 -5.31 7.76
N LYS A 211 29.15 -4.98 8.89
CA LYS A 211 29.10 -3.64 9.46
C LYS A 211 30.05 -2.70 8.73
N TYR A 212 29.65 -1.45 8.56
CA TYR A 212 30.48 -0.39 8.01
C TYR A 212 30.21 0.95 8.69
N HIS A 213 31.16 1.88 8.61
CA HIS A 213 30.97 3.25 9.05
C HIS A 213 30.35 4.06 7.90
N PRO A 214 29.28 4.83 8.13
CA PRO A 214 28.72 5.71 7.11
C PRO A 214 29.77 6.69 6.59
N THR A 215 29.69 6.99 5.30
CA THR A 215 30.47 8.05 4.68
C THR A 215 30.04 9.41 5.24
N GLU A 216 30.85 10.45 5.00
CA GLU A 216 30.51 11.81 5.44
C GLU A 216 29.22 12.32 4.81
N GLN A 217 29.00 12.01 3.53
CA GLN A 217 27.75 12.35 2.83
C GLN A 217 26.51 11.66 3.45
N GLU A 218 26.63 10.36 3.76
CA GLU A 218 25.54 9.63 4.43
C GLU A 218 25.25 10.20 5.83
N ARG A 219 26.29 10.62 6.58
CA ARG A 219 26.12 11.24 7.89
C ARG A 219 25.41 12.60 7.82
N ILE A 220 25.80 13.45 6.87
CA ILE A 220 25.15 14.76 6.65
C ILE A 220 23.67 14.55 6.35
N TRP A 221 23.37 13.65 5.42
CA TRP A 221 22.00 13.34 5.07
C TRP A 221 21.19 12.76 6.24
N LEU A 222 21.74 11.78 6.96
CA LEU A 222 21.11 11.24 8.16
C LEU A 222 20.81 12.33 9.19
N SER A 223 21.72 13.29 9.37
CA SER A 223 21.53 14.42 10.29
C SER A 223 20.42 15.37 9.85
N SER A 224 20.12 15.47 8.55
CA SER A 224 18.99 16.26 8.05
C SER A 224 17.64 15.60 8.26
N MET A 225 17.60 14.25 8.29
CA MET A 225 16.37 13.49 8.50
C MET A 225 15.90 13.45 9.97
N VAL A 226 16.85 13.53 10.90
CA VAL A 226 16.56 13.30 12.33
C VAL A 226 16.87 14.55 13.11
N SER A 227 15.89 15.10 13.83
CA SER A 227 16.04 16.31 14.66
C SER A 227 16.98 16.08 15.85
N ASP A 228 17.16 14.81 16.28
CA ASP A 228 18.05 14.43 17.39
C ASP A 228 19.19 13.54 16.88
N SER A 229 20.37 14.13 16.72
CA SER A 229 21.59 13.43 16.30
C SER A 229 22.02 12.31 17.25
N GLY A 230 21.52 12.26 18.49
CA GLY A 230 21.80 11.20 19.46
C GLY A 230 21.20 9.83 19.11
N SER A 231 20.25 9.79 18.18
CA SER A 231 19.65 8.54 17.69
C SER A 231 20.40 7.88 16.52
N LEU A 232 21.43 8.52 15.98
CA LEU A 232 22.25 7.98 14.89
C LEU A 232 23.35 7.04 15.43
N GLN A 233 23.61 5.97 14.67
CA GLN A 233 24.65 4.99 15.03
C GLN A 233 25.99 5.28 14.34
N ASP A 234 27.08 4.88 14.98
CA ASP A 234 28.43 4.95 14.38
C ASP A 234 28.63 3.93 13.27
N THR A 235 27.88 2.83 13.29
CA THR A 235 27.98 1.74 12.32
C THR A 235 26.61 1.25 11.88
N TYR A 236 26.49 1.00 10.59
CA TYR A 236 25.31 0.38 9.95
C TYR A 236 25.70 -0.95 9.30
N THR A 237 24.71 -1.68 8.80
CA THR A 237 24.92 -2.97 8.14
C THR A 237 24.63 -2.85 6.64
N ARG A 238 25.42 -3.52 5.81
CA ARG A 238 25.17 -3.70 4.37
C ARG A 238 25.48 -5.11 3.94
N GLY A 239 24.88 -5.55 2.84
CA GLY A 239 25.23 -6.84 2.20
C GLY A 239 26.33 -6.63 1.17
N THR A 240 27.40 -7.41 1.27
CA THR A 240 28.54 -7.33 0.32
C THR A 240 28.33 -8.13 -0.96
N GLY A 241 27.27 -8.93 -1.01
CA GLY A 241 27.00 -9.87 -2.10
C GLY A 241 27.60 -11.26 -1.84
N CYS A 242 26.84 -12.29 -2.17
CA CYS A 242 27.28 -13.69 -2.09
C CYS A 242 26.43 -14.56 -3.02
N TYR A 243 26.78 -15.83 -3.17
CA TYR A 243 26.03 -16.77 -3.99
C TYR A 243 24.56 -16.91 -3.55
N GLN A 244 24.27 -16.89 -2.25
CA GLN A 244 22.92 -17.01 -1.71
C GLN A 244 21.97 -15.87 -2.07
N CYS A 245 22.49 -14.70 -2.36
CA CYS A 245 21.72 -13.52 -2.78
C CYS A 245 22.01 -13.13 -4.24
N SER A 246 22.61 -14.01 -5.03
CA SER A 246 23.01 -13.73 -6.42
C SER A 246 23.81 -12.42 -6.55
N ASN A 247 24.75 -12.22 -5.62
CA ASN A 247 25.63 -11.06 -5.49
C ASN A 247 24.90 -9.69 -5.30
N THR A 248 23.61 -9.69 -4.99
CA THR A 248 22.86 -8.44 -4.77
C THR A 248 23.04 -7.82 -3.40
N GLY A 249 23.51 -8.58 -2.41
CA GLY A 249 23.59 -8.17 -1.01
C GLY A 249 22.25 -8.25 -0.26
N TYR A 250 21.13 -8.57 -0.94
CA TYR A 250 19.79 -8.59 -0.38
C TYR A 250 19.08 -9.94 -0.57
N LYS A 251 18.26 -10.33 0.41
CA LYS A 251 17.45 -11.56 0.36
C LYS A 251 16.10 -11.33 1.05
N GLY A 252 15.03 -11.32 0.26
CA GLY A 252 13.67 -11.06 0.74
C GLY A 252 13.35 -9.57 0.91
N ARG A 253 12.15 -9.29 1.36
CA ARG A 253 11.59 -7.95 1.53
C ARG A 253 10.90 -7.84 2.88
N ILE A 254 10.72 -6.61 3.36
CA ILE A 254 9.94 -6.29 4.56
C ILE A 254 9.11 -5.03 4.29
N GLY A 255 7.90 -4.97 4.86
CA GLY A 255 7.05 -3.79 4.76
C GLY A 255 7.50 -2.68 5.70
N ILE A 256 7.44 -1.45 5.22
CA ILE A 256 7.45 -0.24 6.04
C ILE A 256 6.08 0.41 5.95
N TYR A 257 5.64 1.02 7.04
CA TYR A 257 4.25 1.46 7.21
C TYR A 257 4.21 2.83 7.87
N GLU A 258 3.45 3.72 7.26
CA GLU A 258 3.09 5.03 7.81
C GLU A 258 1.60 4.99 8.10
N TRP A 259 1.19 5.21 9.35
CA TRP A 259 -0.21 5.17 9.77
C TRP A 259 -0.68 6.56 10.19
N LEU A 260 -1.68 7.07 9.50
CA LEU A 260 -2.38 8.30 9.86
C LEU A 260 -3.77 7.93 10.36
N GLU A 261 -4.00 8.09 11.65
CA GLU A 261 -5.30 7.91 12.28
C GLU A 261 -6.04 9.24 12.33
N MET A 262 -7.32 9.25 11.98
CA MET A 262 -8.13 10.44 11.95
C MET A 262 -8.60 10.81 13.37
N ASP A 263 -8.07 11.91 13.90
CA ASP A 263 -8.53 12.55 15.13
C ASP A 263 -9.35 13.82 14.83
N ASP A 264 -9.94 14.43 15.85
CA ASP A 264 -10.80 15.60 15.68
C ASP A 264 -10.08 16.81 15.05
N LYS A 265 -8.77 16.99 15.35
CA LYS A 265 -7.96 18.08 14.81
C LYS A 265 -7.73 17.88 13.31
N ILE A 266 -7.32 16.68 12.92
CA ILE A 266 -7.11 16.26 11.53
C ILE A 266 -8.41 16.37 10.74
N LEU A 267 -9.53 15.83 11.29
CA LEU A 267 -10.84 15.87 10.64
C LEU A 267 -11.37 17.29 10.47
N SER A 268 -11.07 18.21 11.40
CA SER A 268 -11.51 19.61 11.29
C SER A 268 -10.81 20.35 10.13
N SER A 269 -9.53 20.08 9.91
CA SER A 269 -8.77 20.64 8.78
C SER A 269 -9.25 20.04 7.45
N LEU A 270 -9.50 18.74 7.42
CA LEU A 270 -9.99 18.03 6.25
C LEU A 270 -11.37 18.55 5.79
N ARG A 271 -12.30 18.84 6.74
CA ARG A 271 -13.60 19.44 6.44
C ARG A 271 -13.52 20.82 5.76
N ARG A 272 -12.45 21.58 6.03
CA ARG A 272 -12.20 22.89 5.43
C ARG A 272 -11.43 22.81 4.12
N ALA A 273 -11.01 21.61 3.71
CA ALA A 273 -10.09 21.39 2.59
C ALA A 273 -8.79 22.24 2.73
N ASP A 274 -8.32 22.41 3.96
CA ASP A 274 -7.12 23.19 4.29
C ASP A 274 -5.92 22.23 4.35
N ALA A 275 -5.21 22.08 3.24
CA ALA A 275 -4.12 21.13 3.07
C ALA A 275 -2.95 21.40 4.04
N ASP A 276 -2.59 22.66 4.27
CA ASP A 276 -1.48 23.03 5.14
C ASP A 276 -1.78 22.70 6.61
N SER A 277 -2.98 23.10 7.08
CA SER A 277 -3.44 22.77 8.43
C SER A 277 -3.62 21.27 8.63
N PHE A 278 -4.06 20.56 7.59
CA PHE A 278 -4.18 19.10 7.61
C PHE A 278 -2.81 18.42 7.73
N ALA A 279 -1.85 18.82 6.91
CA ALA A 279 -0.49 18.30 6.95
C ALA A 279 0.20 18.59 8.29
N ALA A 280 0.02 19.80 8.84
CA ALA A 280 0.56 20.16 10.14
C ALA A 280 -0.05 19.30 11.27
N ALA A 281 -1.38 19.15 11.28
CA ALA A 281 -2.08 18.32 12.27
C ALA A 281 -1.67 16.84 12.18
N ALA A 282 -1.53 16.32 10.95
CA ALA A 282 -1.11 14.94 10.70
C ALA A 282 0.31 14.67 11.25
N LYS A 283 1.25 15.58 11.02
CA LYS A 283 2.64 15.46 11.52
C LYS A 283 2.74 15.50 13.06
N GLU A 284 1.79 16.11 13.73
CA GLU A 284 1.71 16.13 15.20
C GLU A 284 1.02 14.89 15.78
N SER A 285 0.42 14.03 14.95
CA SER A 285 -0.28 12.83 15.41
C SER A 285 0.68 11.83 16.09
N VAL A 286 0.27 11.30 17.24
CA VAL A 286 1.09 10.41 18.08
C VAL A 286 1.51 9.12 17.38
N TYR A 287 0.72 8.66 16.42
CA TYR A 287 0.95 7.40 15.70
C TYR A 287 1.56 7.61 14.32
N TYR A 288 1.63 8.86 13.87
CA TYR A 288 2.21 9.17 12.58
C TYR A 288 3.75 9.12 12.63
N LYS A 289 4.32 8.37 11.72
CA LYS A 289 5.77 8.31 11.50
C LYS A 289 6.01 8.16 10.00
N PRO A 290 6.72 9.11 9.37
CA PRO A 290 7.03 9.06 7.94
C PRO A 290 7.72 7.77 7.52
N LEU A 291 7.49 7.33 6.27
CA LEU A 291 8.03 6.07 5.74
C LEU A 291 9.55 6.00 5.79
N GLU A 292 10.25 7.11 5.51
CA GLU A 292 11.71 7.19 5.57
C GLU A 292 12.25 6.95 6.98
N LEU A 293 11.58 7.47 8.01
CA LEU A 293 11.96 7.22 9.40
C LEU A 293 11.66 5.78 9.84
N CYS A 294 10.61 5.16 9.26
CA CYS A 294 10.35 3.74 9.46
C CYS A 294 11.44 2.88 8.82
N ALA A 295 11.91 3.25 7.63
CA ALA A 295 13.02 2.58 6.96
C ALA A 295 14.33 2.74 7.75
N LEU A 296 14.59 3.93 8.30
CA LEU A 296 15.75 4.20 9.15
C LEU A 296 15.77 3.31 10.41
N ASP A 297 14.62 3.09 11.07
CA ASP A 297 14.55 2.16 12.20
C ASP A 297 15.04 0.76 11.83
N PHE A 298 14.67 0.27 10.65
CA PHE A 298 15.14 -1.03 10.16
C PHE A 298 16.62 -1.02 9.78
N ALA A 299 17.17 0.10 9.32
CA ALA A 299 18.60 0.23 9.06
C ALA A 299 19.40 0.24 10.37
N ILE A 300 18.91 0.94 11.40
CA ILE A 300 19.47 0.92 12.76
C ILE A 300 19.48 -0.50 13.34
N GLN A 301 18.44 -1.29 13.11
CA GLN A 301 18.36 -2.70 13.51
C GLN A 301 19.20 -3.65 12.65
N GLY A 302 19.84 -3.16 11.58
CA GLY A 302 20.62 -3.99 10.64
C GLY A 302 19.78 -4.89 9.74
N ILE A 303 18.47 -4.66 9.63
CA ILE A 303 17.55 -5.42 8.78
C ILE A 303 17.65 -4.98 7.32
N THR A 304 17.84 -3.68 7.09
CA THR A 304 18.04 -3.08 5.76
C THR A 304 19.28 -2.21 5.73
N SER A 305 19.66 -1.71 4.56
CA SER A 305 20.82 -0.82 4.40
C SER A 305 20.38 0.66 4.33
N LEU A 306 21.34 1.58 4.49
CA LEU A 306 21.13 3.00 4.25
C LEU A 306 20.72 3.28 2.80
N ASP A 307 21.25 2.53 1.82
CA ASP A 307 20.85 2.67 0.41
C ASP A 307 19.33 2.49 0.21
N GLU A 308 18.71 1.57 0.97
CA GLU A 308 17.26 1.39 0.90
C GLU A 308 16.51 2.55 1.57
N VAL A 309 17.04 3.14 2.62
CA VAL A 309 16.46 4.33 3.23
C VAL A 309 16.52 5.51 2.26
N PHE A 310 17.69 5.73 1.62
CA PHE A 310 17.85 6.73 0.56
C PHE A 310 16.86 6.53 -0.58
N ARG A 311 16.70 5.28 -1.05
CA ARG A 311 15.76 4.97 -2.14
C ARG A 311 14.30 5.29 -1.78
N VAL A 312 13.91 5.09 -0.53
CA VAL A 312 12.57 5.46 -0.06
C VAL A 312 12.40 6.98 -0.04
N SER A 313 13.37 7.72 0.48
CA SER A 313 13.34 9.18 0.56
C SER A 313 13.29 9.83 -0.83
N ALA A 314 14.19 9.45 -1.73
CA ALA A 314 14.21 9.98 -3.10
C ALA A 314 12.91 9.72 -3.86
N THR A 315 12.31 8.54 -3.69
CA THR A 315 11.02 8.22 -4.35
C THR A 315 9.87 9.08 -3.82
N LEU A 316 9.97 9.62 -2.61
CA LEU A 316 8.98 10.52 -2.02
C LEU A 316 9.18 11.96 -2.51
N GLU A 317 10.43 12.40 -2.67
CA GLU A 317 10.79 13.74 -3.18
C GLU A 317 10.43 13.91 -4.66
N ASP A 318 10.82 12.96 -5.52
CA ASP A 318 10.51 12.98 -6.97
C ASP A 318 9.00 13.05 -7.28
N ALA A 319 8.17 12.62 -6.36
CA ALA A 319 6.73 12.63 -6.56
C ALA A 319 6.07 13.95 -6.16
N GLY A 320 6.74 14.77 -5.37
CA GLY A 320 6.31 16.14 -5.05
C GLY A 320 6.51 17.09 -6.23
N ASP A 321 7.49 16.80 -7.10
CA ASP A 321 7.83 17.65 -8.25
C ASP A 321 7.03 17.33 -9.53
N PHE A 322 6.24 16.23 -9.56
CA PHE A 322 5.48 15.80 -10.74
C PHE A 322 3.99 16.21 -10.73
N GLU A 323 3.51 16.94 -9.74
CA GLU A 323 2.11 17.40 -9.71
C GLU A 323 1.81 18.62 -10.61
N ASP A 324 2.83 19.25 -11.22
CA ASP A 324 2.64 20.51 -12.00
C ASP A 324 2.71 20.35 -13.54
N ASP A 325 2.91 19.15 -14.13
CA ASP A 325 3.15 19.03 -15.58
C ASP A 325 2.38 17.87 -16.27
N PHE A 326 1.04 17.84 -16.19
CA PHE A 326 0.25 16.99 -17.09
C PHE A 326 -1.00 17.71 -17.63
N ASP A 327 -0.83 18.91 -18.18
CA ASP A 327 -1.70 19.45 -19.22
C ASP A 327 -1.02 19.25 -20.60
N LEU A 328 -1.04 18.03 -21.11
CA LEU A 328 -0.79 17.78 -22.52
C LEU A 328 -2.12 17.59 -23.21
N GLU A 329 -2.62 18.70 -23.79
CA GLU A 329 -3.62 18.73 -24.83
C GLU A 329 -3.26 17.71 -25.94
N PHE A 330 -4.06 16.70 -26.13
CA PHE A 330 -4.12 15.96 -27.38
C PHE A 330 -5.25 16.57 -28.23
N GLU A 331 -4.91 17.61 -29.01
CA GLU A 331 -5.62 17.93 -30.23
C GLU A 331 -5.07 17.06 -31.37
N GLY A 332 -5.97 16.32 -32.08
CA GLY A 332 -5.65 15.63 -33.31
C GLY A 332 -6.45 14.37 -33.53
#